data_70106076d903530c04890f6f6216b234
#
_entry.id   70106076d903530c04890f6f6216b234
#
_cell.length_a   1.000
_cell.length_b   1.000
_cell.length_c   1.000
_cell.angle_alpha   90.00
_cell.angle_beta   90.00
_cell.angle_gamma   90.00
#
_symmetry.space_group_name_H-M   'P 1'
#
loop_
_entity.id
_entity.type
_entity.pdbx_description
1 polymer ?
#
loop_
_entity_poly.entity_id
_entity_poly.type
_entity_poly.pdbx_seq_one_letter_code
_entity_poly.pdbx_strand_id
1 'polypeptide(L)'
;MATQTLTETIDYVPTIFDFSPLRLTDEQFESLCRNHPDLNLEMSATGELIIVPPTLPYTGEKNSDLNFEVQLWARKDKTGVVFDSSSLFTFPNGAKRSPNVSWVLREKWDNLSDDEKKKFSRLVPDFVIELRSSSDSLKTLKKKMTEYIENGVRLGWLIDPLEQKVHVYRANGEIEVLDNPEKVSGENVLVGFRLNVREIW
;
A
#
# COMPACT_ATOMS: atom_id res chain seq x y z
N MET A 1 -46.37 -1.48 -12.89
CA MET A 1 -45.56 -2.29 -11.98
C MET A 1 -44.12 -1.88 -12.22
N ALA A 2 -43.49 -1.17 -11.29
CA ALA A 2 -42.11 -0.77 -11.41
C ALA A 2 -41.23 -1.94 -10.94
N THR A 3 -40.45 -2.49 -11.87
CA THR A 3 -39.45 -3.53 -11.56
C THR A 3 -38.32 -2.87 -10.81
N GLN A 4 -38.23 -3.10 -9.52
CA GLN A 4 -37.11 -2.69 -8.69
C GLN A 4 -35.93 -3.61 -9.04
N THR A 5 -35.00 -3.09 -9.85
CA THR A 5 -33.72 -3.78 -10.10
C THR A 5 -32.88 -3.63 -8.82
N LEU A 6 -32.82 -4.70 -8.04
CA LEU A 6 -31.82 -4.81 -6.96
C LEU A 6 -30.46 -4.92 -7.64
N THR A 7 -29.72 -3.82 -7.69
CA THR A 7 -28.29 -3.84 -7.96
C THR A 7 -27.62 -4.38 -6.71
N GLU A 8 -27.38 -5.68 -6.64
CA GLU A 8 -26.46 -6.25 -5.68
C GLU A 8 -25.07 -5.65 -5.99
N THR A 9 -24.61 -4.76 -5.14
CA THR A 9 -23.20 -4.34 -5.12
C THR A 9 -22.40 -5.55 -4.62
N ILE A 10 -21.64 -6.17 -5.52
CA ILE A 10 -20.67 -7.20 -5.12
C ILE A 10 -19.53 -6.45 -4.41
N ASP A 11 -19.54 -6.51 -3.09
CA ASP A 11 -18.45 -5.97 -2.29
C ASP A 11 -17.24 -6.92 -2.43
N TYR A 12 -16.19 -6.46 -3.10
CA TYR A 12 -14.91 -7.16 -3.20
C TYR A 12 -14.11 -6.97 -1.90
N VAL A 13 -14.55 -7.65 -0.84
CA VAL A 13 -13.90 -7.60 0.48
C VAL A 13 -12.77 -8.63 0.52
N PRO A 14 -11.60 -8.31 1.12
CA PRO A 14 -10.54 -9.28 1.33
C PRO A 14 -11.02 -10.51 2.09
N THR A 15 -10.61 -11.70 1.64
CA THR A 15 -10.85 -12.95 2.37
C THR A 15 -9.71 -13.16 3.36
N ILE A 16 -10.06 -13.36 4.63
CA ILE A 16 -9.08 -13.51 5.72
C ILE A 16 -9.16 -14.93 6.26
N PHE A 17 -8.02 -15.62 6.31
CA PHE A 17 -7.86 -16.90 6.98
C PHE A 17 -6.95 -16.73 8.20
N ASP A 18 -7.42 -17.14 9.37
CA ASP A 18 -6.62 -17.14 10.58
C ASP A 18 -5.66 -18.33 10.61
N PHE A 19 -4.40 -18.09 10.29
CA PHE A 19 -3.30 -19.05 10.42
C PHE A 19 -2.45 -18.78 11.67
N SER A 20 -2.87 -17.89 12.57
CA SER A 20 -2.13 -17.57 13.80
C SER A 20 -1.76 -18.79 14.65
N PRO A 21 -2.60 -19.85 14.74
CA PRO A 21 -2.24 -21.07 15.48
C PRO A 21 -1.13 -21.89 14.80
N LEU A 22 -1.00 -21.79 13.46
CA LEU A 22 -0.03 -22.57 12.66
C LEU A 22 1.30 -21.84 12.45
N ARG A 23 1.31 -20.50 12.59
CA ARG A 23 2.47 -19.63 12.41
C ARG A 23 3.27 -19.96 11.14
N LEU A 24 2.72 -19.60 9.98
CA LEU A 24 3.41 -19.78 8.70
C LEU A 24 4.82 -19.16 8.74
N THR A 25 5.83 -19.93 8.34
CA THR A 25 7.18 -19.39 8.14
C THR A 25 7.24 -18.53 6.87
N ASP A 26 8.32 -17.74 6.72
CA ASP A 26 8.54 -16.95 5.52
C ASP A 26 8.59 -17.86 4.26
N GLU A 27 9.26 -19.02 4.35
CA GLU A 27 9.36 -19.99 3.26
C GLU A 27 8.01 -20.62 2.89
N GLN A 28 7.16 -20.90 3.89
CA GLN A 28 5.81 -21.43 3.65
C GLN A 28 4.92 -20.36 2.98
N PHE A 29 4.99 -19.11 3.41
CA PHE A 29 4.27 -18.02 2.77
C PHE A 29 4.76 -17.78 1.33
N GLU A 30 6.09 -17.75 1.09
CA GLU A 30 6.64 -17.66 -0.26
C GLU A 30 6.22 -18.84 -1.15
N SER A 31 6.13 -20.05 -0.58
CA SER A 31 5.64 -21.22 -1.31
C SER A 31 4.16 -21.07 -1.70
N LEU A 32 3.32 -20.50 -0.82
CA LEU A 32 1.93 -20.19 -1.16
C LEU A 32 1.85 -19.20 -2.32
N CYS A 33 2.62 -18.12 -2.28
CA CYS A 33 2.64 -17.13 -3.37
C CYS A 33 3.09 -17.75 -4.70
N ARG A 34 4.15 -18.59 -4.68
CA ARG A 34 4.64 -19.27 -5.89
C ARG A 34 3.63 -20.26 -6.49
N ASN A 35 2.89 -20.95 -5.63
CA ASN A 35 1.89 -21.94 -6.05
C ASN A 35 0.56 -21.32 -6.50
N HIS A 36 0.32 -20.05 -6.13
CA HIS A 36 -0.89 -19.31 -6.45
C HIS A 36 -0.53 -17.92 -7.02
N PRO A 37 0.13 -17.84 -8.18
CA PRO A 37 0.64 -16.58 -8.75
C PRO A 37 -0.48 -15.60 -9.13
N ASP A 38 -1.71 -16.09 -9.28
CA ASP A 38 -2.89 -15.28 -9.62
C ASP A 38 -3.54 -14.62 -8.38
N LEU A 39 -3.06 -14.93 -7.16
CA LEU A 39 -3.58 -14.37 -5.93
C LEU A 39 -2.65 -13.28 -5.36
N ASN A 40 -3.24 -12.14 -5.01
CA ASN A 40 -2.55 -11.16 -4.20
C ASN A 40 -2.68 -11.56 -2.72
N LEU A 41 -1.58 -11.99 -2.13
CA LEU A 41 -1.54 -12.48 -0.75
C LEU A 41 -0.78 -11.48 0.14
N GLU A 42 -1.39 -11.13 1.26
CA GLU A 42 -0.75 -10.43 2.36
C GLU A 42 -0.79 -11.30 3.64
N MET A 43 -0.03 -10.94 4.65
CA MET A 43 -0.08 -11.56 5.97
C MET A 43 -0.03 -10.49 7.06
N SER A 44 -0.92 -10.58 8.05
CA SER A 44 -0.87 -9.70 9.21
C SER A 44 0.27 -10.08 10.16
N ALA A 45 0.68 -9.17 11.05
CA ALA A 45 1.66 -9.46 12.10
C ALA A 45 1.19 -10.56 13.07
N THR A 46 -0.11 -10.80 13.16
CA THR A 46 -0.72 -11.87 13.99
C THR A 46 -0.81 -13.21 13.27
N GLY A 47 -0.43 -13.28 11.97
CA GLY A 47 -0.42 -14.54 11.20
C GLY A 47 -1.72 -14.79 10.43
N GLU A 48 -2.56 -13.79 10.22
CA GLU A 48 -3.72 -13.91 9.34
C GLU A 48 -3.28 -13.82 7.88
N LEU A 49 -3.63 -14.81 7.06
CA LEU A 49 -3.47 -14.76 5.62
C LEU A 49 -4.62 -13.97 5.01
N ILE A 50 -4.29 -12.96 4.24
CA ILE A 50 -5.25 -12.04 3.61
C ILE A 50 -5.15 -12.23 2.10
N ILE A 51 -6.26 -12.64 1.47
CA ILE A 51 -6.40 -12.67 0.02
C ILE A 51 -7.01 -11.35 -0.41
N VAL A 52 -6.22 -10.53 -1.10
CA VAL A 52 -6.66 -9.22 -1.59
C VAL A 52 -7.34 -9.42 -2.94
N PRO A 53 -8.62 -9.01 -3.11
CA PRO A 53 -9.33 -9.16 -4.36
C PRO A 53 -8.75 -8.21 -5.44
N PRO A 54 -9.04 -8.48 -6.73
CA PRO A 54 -8.68 -7.58 -7.80
C PRO A 54 -9.37 -6.22 -7.62
N THR A 55 -8.66 -5.17 -7.97
CA THR A 55 -9.16 -3.79 -7.92
C THR A 55 -10.12 -3.50 -9.07
N LEU A 56 -11.21 -2.79 -8.80
CA LEU A 56 -12.13 -2.32 -9.83
C LEU A 56 -11.45 -1.30 -10.77
N PRO A 57 -11.84 -1.23 -12.07
CA PRO A 57 -11.21 -0.35 -13.05
C PRO A 57 -11.09 1.12 -12.60
N TYR A 58 -12.12 1.66 -11.96
CA TYR A 58 -12.10 3.03 -11.41
C TYR A 58 -10.97 3.28 -10.40
N THR A 59 -10.75 2.35 -9.48
CA THR A 59 -9.64 2.45 -8.51
C THR A 59 -8.30 2.12 -9.19
N GLY A 60 -8.31 1.21 -10.18
CA GLY A 60 -7.13 0.84 -10.95
C GLY A 60 -6.54 2.00 -11.75
N GLU A 61 -7.40 2.83 -12.39
CA GLU A 61 -7.00 4.05 -13.08
C GLU A 61 -6.24 4.98 -12.12
N LYS A 62 -6.85 5.32 -10.99
CA LYS A 62 -6.24 6.20 -9.97
C LYS A 62 -4.94 5.65 -9.40
N ASN A 63 -4.87 4.33 -9.20
CA ASN A 63 -3.66 3.66 -8.73
C ASN A 63 -2.51 3.76 -9.75
N SER A 64 -2.85 3.66 -11.05
CA SER A 64 -1.91 3.87 -12.14
C SER A 64 -1.36 5.29 -12.15
N ASP A 65 -2.23 6.30 -12.01
CA ASP A 65 -1.82 7.70 -11.98
C ASP A 65 -0.93 8.03 -10.78
N LEU A 66 -1.29 7.52 -9.59
CA LEU A 66 -0.46 7.68 -8.39
C LEU A 66 0.94 7.09 -8.58
N ASN A 67 1.02 5.87 -9.13
CA ASN A 67 2.31 5.22 -9.39
C ASN A 67 3.11 6.00 -10.43
N PHE A 68 2.45 6.47 -11.50
CA PHE A 68 3.09 7.28 -12.55
C PHE A 68 3.68 8.57 -11.98
N GLU A 69 2.94 9.33 -11.18
CA GLU A 69 3.39 10.61 -10.63
C GLU A 69 4.61 10.44 -9.70
N VAL A 70 4.57 9.44 -8.81
CA VAL A 70 5.72 9.15 -7.94
C VAL A 70 6.92 8.68 -8.77
N GLN A 71 6.69 7.82 -9.79
CA GLN A 71 7.75 7.32 -10.68
C GLN A 71 8.34 8.44 -11.54
N LEU A 72 7.52 9.37 -12.04
CA LEU A 72 7.97 10.51 -12.84
C LEU A 72 8.89 11.42 -12.02
N TRP A 73 8.52 11.70 -10.77
CA TRP A 73 9.37 12.44 -9.85
C TRP A 73 10.66 11.69 -9.53
N ALA A 74 10.57 10.41 -9.14
CA ALA A 74 11.73 9.60 -8.73
C ALA A 74 12.77 9.44 -9.86
N ARG A 75 12.36 9.40 -11.13
CA ARG A 75 13.27 9.37 -12.30
C ARG A 75 14.10 10.64 -12.42
N LYS A 76 13.57 11.78 -12.00
CA LYS A 76 14.29 13.07 -12.01
C LYS A 76 15.17 13.23 -10.78
N ASP A 77 14.63 12.85 -9.61
CA ASP A 77 15.30 12.99 -8.32
C ASP A 77 16.42 11.95 -8.14
N LYS A 78 16.23 10.71 -8.57
CA LYS A 78 17.19 9.58 -8.56
C LYS A 78 17.62 9.10 -7.17
N THR A 79 17.00 9.59 -6.11
CA THR A 79 17.37 9.24 -4.72
C THR A 79 16.72 7.95 -4.24
N GLY A 80 15.80 7.34 -5.02
CA GLY A 80 15.14 6.11 -4.64
C GLY A 80 14.54 5.32 -5.79
N VAL A 81 13.85 4.26 -5.41
CA VAL A 81 13.18 3.29 -6.31
C VAL A 81 11.71 3.22 -5.93
N VAL A 82 10.85 3.23 -6.94
CA VAL A 82 9.37 3.12 -6.77
C VAL A 82 8.94 1.70 -7.06
N PHE A 83 7.95 1.24 -6.31
CA PHE A 83 7.32 -0.08 -6.44
C PHE A 83 5.81 0.10 -6.52
N ASP A 84 5.16 -0.74 -7.31
CA ASP A 84 3.71 -0.80 -7.44
C ASP A 84 3.06 -1.78 -6.46
N SER A 85 1.74 -1.90 -6.52
CA SER A 85 0.92 -2.74 -5.64
C SER A 85 1.14 -4.25 -5.80
N SER A 86 1.94 -4.71 -6.78
CA SER A 86 2.34 -6.11 -6.91
C SER A 86 3.56 -6.46 -6.08
N SER A 87 4.24 -5.47 -5.52
CA SER A 87 5.47 -5.64 -4.75
C SER A 87 5.17 -5.87 -3.27
N LEU A 88 5.64 -6.99 -2.72
CA LEU A 88 5.43 -7.36 -1.33
C LEU A 88 6.67 -7.05 -0.48
N PHE A 89 6.44 -6.42 0.67
CA PHE A 89 7.46 -6.11 1.68
C PHE A 89 7.20 -6.88 2.97
N THR A 90 8.28 -7.41 3.57
CA THR A 90 8.22 -8.02 4.89
C THR A 90 8.67 -7.01 5.95
N PHE A 91 7.76 -6.62 6.82
CA PHE A 91 7.99 -5.64 7.88
C PHE A 91 8.63 -6.27 9.14
N PRO A 92 9.28 -5.49 10.01
CA PRO A 92 9.94 -5.98 11.23
C PRO A 92 9.03 -6.77 12.18
N ASN A 93 7.73 -6.43 12.24
CA ASN A 93 6.73 -7.15 13.04
C ASN A 93 6.29 -8.49 12.42
N GLY A 94 6.83 -8.86 11.24
CA GLY A 94 6.48 -10.06 10.50
C GLY A 94 5.32 -9.90 9.52
N ALA A 95 4.63 -8.76 9.52
CA ALA A 95 3.60 -8.49 8.52
C ALA A 95 4.19 -8.46 7.10
N LYS A 96 3.40 -8.93 6.14
CA LYS A 96 3.72 -8.88 4.71
C LYS A 96 2.66 -8.08 4.01
N ARG A 97 3.05 -6.97 3.39
CA ARG A 97 2.13 -5.98 2.83
C ARG A 97 2.56 -5.53 1.45
N SER A 98 1.56 -5.21 0.62
CA SER A 98 1.73 -4.64 -0.73
C SER A 98 1.01 -3.29 -0.78
N PRO A 99 1.67 -2.17 -0.43
CA PRO A 99 1.07 -0.84 -0.57
C PRO A 99 0.76 -0.51 -2.02
N ASN A 100 -0.25 0.33 -2.28
CA ASN A 100 -0.60 0.74 -3.65
C ASN A 100 0.59 1.39 -4.38
N VAL A 101 1.35 2.24 -3.68
CA VAL A 101 2.63 2.79 -4.16
C VAL A 101 3.63 2.76 -3.01
N SER A 102 4.88 2.41 -3.30
CA SER A 102 5.97 2.47 -2.33
C SER A 102 7.20 3.11 -2.94
N TRP A 103 7.96 3.82 -2.12
CA TRP A 103 9.26 4.35 -2.50
C TRP A 103 10.29 4.01 -1.42
N VAL A 104 11.46 3.59 -1.87
CA VAL A 104 12.60 3.16 -1.04
C VAL A 104 13.82 3.98 -1.41
N LEU A 105 14.56 4.49 -0.43
CA LEU A 105 15.85 5.14 -0.66
C LEU A 105 16.78 4.24 -1.48
N ARG A 106 17.46 4.83 -2.47
CA ARG A 106 18.40 4.14 -3.36
C ARG A 106 19.47 3.38 -2.58
N GLU A 107 20.01 3.99 -1.55
CA GLU A 107 21.02 3.37 -0.69
C GLU A 107 20.52 2.07 -0.04
N LYS A 108 19.29 2.05 0.48
CA LYS A 108 18.70 0.83 1.05
C LYS A 108 18.55 -0.27 0.01
N TRP A 109 18.08 0.09 -1.18
CA TRP A 109 17.89 -0.84 -2.29
C TRP A 109 19.22 -1.40 -2.82
N ASP A 110 20.22 -0.54 -3.00
CA ASP A 110 21.51 -0.91 -3.56
C ASP A 110 22.35 -1.76 -2.57
N ASN A 111 22.09 -1.63 -1.27
CA ASN A 111 22.71 -2.47 -0.24
C ASN A 111 22.17 -3.91 -0.19
N LEU A 112 21.06 -4.21 -0.87
CA LEU A 112 20.58 -5.57 -1.00
C LEU A 112 21.39 -6.32 -2.07
N SER A 113 21.70 -7.57 -1.77
CA SER A 113 22.25 -8.50 -2.76
C SER A 113 21.21 -8.79 -3.86
N ASP A 114 21.67 -9.29 -5.02
CA ASP A 114 20.78 -9.66 -6.12
C ASP A 114 19.80 -10.77 -5.73
N ASP A 115 20.19 -11.65 -4.80
CA ASP A 115 19.31 -12.71 -4.31
C ASP A 115 18.24 -12.17 -3.36
N GLU A 116 18.57 -11.17 -2.53
CA GLU A 116 17.58 -10.50 -1.67
C GLU A 116 16.58 -9.69 -2.50
N LYS A 117 17.02 -9.04 -3.58
CA LYS A 117 16.15 -8.30 -4.50
C LYS A 117 15.12 -9.19 -5.21
N LYS A 118 15.38 -10.51 -5.32
CA LYS A 118 14.49 -11.50 -5.97
C LYS A 118 13.57 -12.24 -5.00
N LYS A 119 13.60 -11.90 -3.72
CA LYS A 119 12.75 -12.48 -2.66
C LYS A 119 11.86 -11.42 -2.06
N PHE A 120 10.90 -11.84 -1.23
CA PHE A 120 10.13 -10.92 -0.40
C PHE A 120 11.02 -10.35 0.70
N SER A 121 11.76 -9.30 0.35
CA SER A 121 12.82 -8.75 1.18
C SER A 121 12.27 -8.12 2.46
N ARG A 122 13.05 -8.24 3.53
CA ARG A 122 12.85 -7.47 4.77
C ARG A 122 13.32 -6.02 4.55
N LEU A 123 12.69 -5.38 3.57
CA LEU A 123 12.96 -4.00 3.16
C LEU A 123 11.75 -3.14 3.53
N VAL A 124 11.97 -2.17 4.39
CA VAL A 124 10.92 -1.22 4.78
C VAL A 124 10.95 -0.03 3.83
N PRO A 125 9.85 0.26 3.11
CA PRO A 125 9.74 1.48 2.33
C PRO A 125 9.89 2.74 3.20
N ASP A 126 10.49 3.79 2.63
CA ASP A 126 10.54 5.09 3.30
C ASP A 126 9.25 5.88 3.14
N PHE A 127 8.52 5.60 2.06
CA PHE A 127 7.23 6.21 1.75
C PHE A 127 6.25 5.19 1.19
N VAL A 128 4.98 5.31 1.58
CA VAL A 128 3.88 4.47 1.08
C VAL A 128 2.64 5.31 0.79
N ILE A 129 1.84 4.86 -0.21
CA ILE A 129 0.48 5.34 -0.43
C ILE A 129 -0.47 4.15 -0.35
N GLU A 130 -1.55 4.32 0.38
CA GLU A 130 -2.77 3.50 0.29
C GLU A 130 -3.89 4.33 -0.32
N LEU A 131 -4.58 3.77 -1.30
CA LEU A 131 -5.73 4.37 -1.98
C LEU A 131 -6.99 3.63 -1.58
N ARG A 132 -7.93 4.33 -0.94
CA ARG A 132 -9.20 3.73 -0.52
C ARG A 132 -10.10 3.46 -1.72
N SER A 133 -10.56 2.22 -1.87
CA SER A 133 -11.63 1.83 -2.77
C SER A 133 -13.00 1.86 -2.06
N SER A 134 -14.08 1.72 -2.84
CA SER A 134 -15.45 1.70 -2.29
C SER A 134 -15.72 0.51 -1.36
N SER A 135 -14.98 -0.60 -1.53
CA SER A 135 -15.10 -1.79 -0.70
C SER A 135 -14.23 -1.76 0.57
N ASP A 136 -13.33 -0.78 0.70
CA ASP A 136 -12.39 -0.72 1.81
C ASP A 136 -12.99 -0.10 3.07
N SER A 137 -12.74 -0.74 4.20
CA SER A 137 -12.99 -0.14 5.50
C SER A 137 -11.92 0.91 5.83
N LEU A 138 -12.33 2.17 5.96
CA LEU A 138 -11.44 3.26 6.37
C LEU A 138 -10.73 2.93 7.70
N LYS A 139 -11.42 2.26 8.63
CA LYS A 139 -10.84 1.83 9.91
C LYS A 139 -9.71 0.84 9.73
N THR A 140 -9.86 -0.10 8.81
CA THR A 140 -8.83 -1.11 8.50
C THR A 140 -7.61 -0.47 7.84
N LEU A 141 -7.83 0.43 6.85
CA LEU A 141 -6.75 1.16 6.20
C LEU A 141 -5.99 2.06 7.19
N LYS A 142 -6.68 2.76 8.09
CA LYS A 142 -6.03 3.55 9.16
C LYS A 142 -5.13 2.70 10.05
N LYS A 143 -5.56 1.49 10.42
CA LYS A 143 -4.72 0.54 11.18
C LYS A 143 -3.49 0.10 10.38
N LYS A 144 -3.66 -0.20 9.09
CA LYS A 144 -2.57 -0.58 8.17
C LYS A 144 -1.55 0.56 8.06
N MET A 145 -1.99 1.81 7.95
CA MET A 145 -1.10 2.97 7.93
C MET A 145 -0.32 3.15 9.23
N THR A 146 -0.97 2.97 10.38
CA THR A 146 -0.29 2.99 11.69
C THR A 146 0.75 1.87 11.77
N GLU A 147 0.41 0.64 11.33
CA GLU A 147 1.36 -0.47 11.26
C GLU A 147 2.59 -0.11 10.43
N TYR A 148 2.44 0.56 9.29
CA TYR A 148 3.57 1.00 8.46
C TYR A 148 4.51 1.95 9.21
N ILE A 149 3.97 2.97 9.86
CA ILE A 149 4.76 3.95 10.62
C ILE A 149 5.50 3.29 11.79
N GLU A 150 4.81 2.46 12.56
CA GLU A 150 5.39 1.72 13.71
C GLU A 150 6.50 0.77 13.27
N ASN A 151 6.51 0.35 12.00
CA ASN A 151 7.53 -0.53 11.42
C ASN A 151 8.58 0.20 10.58
N GLY A 152 8.66 1.53 10.67
CA GLY A 152 9.77 2.30 10.14
C GLY A 152 9.52 3.03 8.82
N VAL A 153 8.30 3.06 8.30
CA VAL A 153 7.92 3.97 7.21
C VAL A 153 8.00 5.40 7.73
N ARG A 154 8.64 6.28 6.96
CA ARG A 154 8.91 7.67 7.38
C ARG A 154 7.76 8.61 7.07
N LEU A 155 7.05 8.36 5.97
CA LEU A 155 5.90 9.13 5.52
C LEU A 155 4.90 8.19 4.83
N GLY A 156 3.63 8.31 5.16
CA GLY A 156 2.57 7.55 4.52
C GLY A 156 1.36 8.41 4.20
N TRP A 157 0.73 8.17 3.06
CA TRP A 157 -0.52 8.82 2.68
C TRP A 157 -1.62 7.77 2.55
N LEU A 158 -2.73 8.01 3.24
CA LEU A 158 -3.99 7.35 2.96
C LEU A 158 -4.86 8.33 2.18
N ILE A 159 -5.03 8.07 0.89
CA ILE A 159 -5.85 8.86 -0.01
C ILE A 159 -7.25 8.28 -0.02
N ASP A 160 -8.23 9.09 0.34
CA ASP A 160 -9.64 8.74 0.41
C ASP A 160 -10.46 9.54 -0.62
N PRO A 161 -10.64 9.02 -1.85
CA PRO A 161 -11.43 9.72 -2.87
C PRO A 161 -12.91 9.84 -2.52
N LEU A 162 -13.43 8.96 -1.64
CA LEU A 162 -14.85 8.96 -1.27
C LEU A 162 -15.21 10.15 -0.38
N GLU A 163 -14.27 10.57 0.47
CA GLU A 163 -14.42 11.72 1.36
C GLU A 163 -13.60 12.93 0.88
N GLN A 164 -12.84 12.80 -0.22
CA GLN A 164 -11.89 13.81 -0.73
C GLN A 164 -10.89 14.26 0.35
N LYS A 165 -10.35 13.29 1.09
CA LYS A 165 -9.39 13.53 2.18
C LYS A 165 -8.07 12.82 1.94
N VAL A 166 -7.01 13.42 2.45
CA VAL A 166 -5.71 12.75 2.58
C VAL A 166 -5.29 12.73 4.04
N HIS A 167 -5.08 11.52 4.57
CA HIS A 167 -4.49 11.36 5.89
C HIS A 167 -2.97 11.19 5.72
N VAL A 168 -2.20 12.12 6.26
CA VAL A 168 -0.74 12.14 6.22
C VAL A 168 -0.22 11.58 7.53
N TYR A 169 0.54 10.49 7.46
CA TYR A 169 1.13 9.80 8.61
C TYR A 169 2.63 10.05 8.61
N ARG A 170 3.20 10.49 9.73
CA ARG A 170 4.63 10.80 9.89
C ARG A 170 5.30 9.90 10.90
N ALA A 171 6.60 9.71 10.77
CA ALA A 171 7.41 8.85 11.65
C ALA A 171 7.37 9.24 13.14
N ASN A 172 7.06 10.50 13.45
CA ASN A 172 6.89 10.96 14.84
C ASN A 172 5.54 10.59 15.45
N GLY A 173 4.68 9.86 14.71
CA GLY A 173 3.33 9.47 15.11
C GLY A 173 2.26 10.53 14.86
N GLU A 174 2.63 11.70 14.30
CA GLU A 174 1.67 12.73 13.92
C GLU A 174 0.82 12.27 12.73
N ILE A 175 -0.48 12.49 12.83
CA ILE A 175 -1.45 12.24 11.76
C ILE A 175 -2.19 13.55 11.46
N GLU A 176 -2.04 14.04 10.25
CA GLU A 176 -2.74 15.21 9.74
C GLU A 176 -3.82 14.77 8.75
N VAL A 177 -5.00 15.37 8.83
CA VAL A 177 -6.08 15.14 7.87
C VAL A 177 -6.29 16.38 7.04
N LEU A 178 -5.97 16.29 5.77
CA LEU A 178 -6.19 17.37 4.78
C LEU A 178 -7.57 17.16 4.15
N ASP A 179 -8.41 18.20 4.22
CA ASP A 179 -9.77 18.18 3.67
C ASP A 179 -9.75 18.84 2.28
N ASN A 180 -10.13 18.09 1.26
CA ASN A 180 -10.15 18.50 -0.14
C ASN A 180 -8.88 19.27 -0.59
N PRO A 181 -7.68 18.78 -0.30
CA PRO A 181 -6.46 19.48 -0.66
C PRO A 181 -6.28 19.52 -2.18
N GLU A 182 -5.69 20.61 -2.68
CA GLU A 182 -5.25 20.67 -4.07
C GLU A 182 -3.98 19.84 -4.28
N LYS A 183 -3.04 19.96 -3.35
CA LYS A 183 -1.73 19.29 -3.43
C LYS A 183 -1.33 18.75 -2.09
N VAL A 184 -0.61 17.61 -2.13
CA VAL A 184 0.04 17.01 -0.95
C VAL A 184 1.54 16.97 -1.17
N SER A 185 2.30 17.36 -0.14
CA SER A 185 3.77 17.43 -0.18
C SER A 185 4.42 16.12 0.28
N GLY A 186 5.45 15.67 -0.43
CA GLY A 186 6.35 14.58 0.01
C GLY A 186 7.29 14.96 1.16
N GLU A 187 7.17 16.19 1.66
CA GLU A 187 7.92 16.74 2.80
C GLU A 187 9.44 16.57 2.65
N ASN A 188 10.11 16.14 3.72
CA ASN A 188 11.54 15.85 3.74
C ASN A 188 11.87 14.39 3.36
N VAL A 189 10.86 13.60 3.00
CA VAL A 189 11.05 12.20 2.56
C VAL A 189 11.15 12.13 1.05
N LEU A 190 10.19 12.72 0.32
CA LEU A 190 10.24 12.87 -1.14
C LEU A 190 10.47 14.36 -1.44
N VAL A 191 11.71 14.82 -1.31
CA VAL A 191 12.05 16.23 -1.39
C VAL A 191 11.63 16.85 -2.73
N GLY A 192 10.81 17.90 -2.65
CA GLY A 192 10.29 18.61 -3.82
C GLY A 192 9.12 17.91 -4.53
N PHE A 193 8.73 16.71 -4.13
CA PHE A 193 7.53 16.05 -4.66
C PHE A 193 6.26 16.73 -4.14
N ARG A 194 5.34 16.98 -5.06
CA ARG A 194 3.99 17.47 -4.76
C ARG A 194 3.00 16.81 -5.69
N LEU A 195 2.14 15.95 -5.13
CA LEU A 195 1.05 15.31 -5.87
C LEU A 195 -0.11 16.32 -6.03
N ASN A 196 -0.58 16.49 -7.27
CA ASN A 196 -1.86 17.15 -7.52
C ASN A 196 -3.00 16.15 -7.25
N VAL A 197 -3.59 16.23 -6.07
CA VAL A 197 -4.57 15.22 -5.62
C VAL A 197 -5.92 15.37 -6.33
N ARG A 198 -6.21 16.55 -6.89
CA ARG A 198 -7.46 16.77 -7.65
C ARG A 198 -7.60 15.86 -8.87
N GLU A 199 -6.50 15.41 -9.42
CA GLU A 199 -6.49 14.44 -10.54
C GLU A 199 -6.80 13.00 -10.08
N ILE A 200 -6.84 12.78 -8.76
CA ILE A 200 -7.14 11.49 -8.14
C ILE A 200 -8.60 11.40 -7.64
N TRP A 201 -9.31 12.52 -7.47
CA TRP A 201 -10.71 12.55 -6.98
C TRP A 201 -11.75 11.98 -7.92
#